data_9586cd695c8f4229bd6c6be18689df1c
#
_entry.id   9586cd695c8f4229bd6c6be18689df1c
#
_cell.length_a   1.000
_cell.length_b   1.000
_cell.length_c   1.000
_cell.angle_alpha   90.00
_cell.angle_beta   90.00
_cell.angle_gamma   90.00
#
_symmetry.space_group_name_H-M   'P 1'
#
loop_
_entity.id
_entity.type
_entity.pdbx_description
1 polymer ?
#
loop_
_entity_poly.entity_id
_entity_poly.type
_entity_poly.pdbx_seq_one_letter_code
_entity_poly.pdbx_strand_id
1 'polypeptide(L)'
;MIPFKPITLSDKKEITTYTLSSNSRNCDFSFANMCSWRFLYDSEYAIIDDSLLIRFYIEDRRPAYMIPLGNGSLEKMINLLDDDARSMGHTLCLLGITPEAKNQLEKILPGKFRFIPERDYFDYIYLRSDLAYLVGKKYQPKRNHINRFRQEYDNYRYTPLTLDIIPQCL
;
A
#
# COMPACT_ATOMS: atom_id res chain seq x y z
N MET A 1 7.73 20.46 -12.46
CA MET A 1 7.02 20.17 -11.20
C MET A 1 5.95 19.11 -11.49
N ILE A 2 5.90 18.05 -10.70
CA ILE A 2 4.91 16.98 -10.85
C ILE A 2 3.53 17.52 -10.41
N PRO A 3 2.46 17.35 -11.21
CA PRO A 3 1.13 17.86 -10.89
C PRO A 3 0.39 16.91 -9.92
N PHE A 4 0.92 16.73 -8.73
CA PHE A 4 0.28 15.94 -7.69
C PHE A 4 -1.07 16.53 -7.28
N LYS A 5 -2.08 15.68 -7.11
CA LYS A 5 -3.41 16.02 -6.60
C LYS A 5 -3.83 15.07 -5.49
N PRO A 6 -4.61 15.54 -4.49
CA PRO A 6 -5.11 14.69 -3.42
C PRO A 6 -5.91 13.49 -3.94
N ILE A 7 -5.75 12.33 -3.30
CA ILE A 7 -6.54 11.14 -3.62
C ILE A 7 -7.97 11.29 -3.11
N THR A 8 -8.95 11.11 -4.00
CA THR A 8 -10.39 11.13 -3.67
C THR A 8 -11.06 9.82 -4.09
N LEU A 9 -12.29 9.59 -3.62
CA LEU A 9 -13.06 8.39 -3.99
C LEU A 9 -13.34 8.30 -5.50
N SER A 10 -13.44 9.42 -6.19
CA SER A 10 -13.67 9.48 -7.64
C SER A 10 -12.47 8.96 -8.45
N ASP A 11 -11.27 8.97 -7.89
CA ASP A 11 -10.04 8.56 -8.57
C ASP A 11 -9.84 7.04 -8.60
N LYS A 12 -10.76 6.27 -7.97
CA LYS A 12 -10.67 4.81 -7.85
C LYS A 12 -10.38 4.12 -9.18
N LYS A 13 -11.14 4.44 -10.22
CA LYS A 13 -11.01 3.79 -11.53
C LYS A 13 -9.62 4.04 -12.14
N GLU A 14 -9.17 5.28 -12.09
CA GLU A 14 -7.89 5.70 -12.64
C GLU A 14 -6.72 5.01 -11.91
N ILE A 15 -6.68 5.12 -10.58
CA ILE A 15 -5.60 4.53 -9.76
C ILE A 15 -5.59 3.00 -9.86
N THR A 16 -6.76 2.35 -9.81
CA THR A 16 -6.83 0.88 -9.85
C THR A 16 -6.39 0.29 -11.18
N THR A 17 -6.42 1.04 -12.27
CA THR A 17 -5.85 0.60 -13.56
C THR A 17 -4.37 0.24 -13.42
N TYR A 18 -3.61 1.03 -12.68
CA TYR A 18 -2.18 0.80 -12.45
C TYR A 18 -1.91 -0.21 -11.33
N THR A 19 -2.63 -0.09 -10.22
CA THR A 19 -2.33 -0.94 -9.04
C THR A 19 -2.72 -2.39 -9.27
N LEU A 20 -3.80 -2.67 -10.00
CA LEU A 20 -4.21 -4.05 -10.31
C LEU A 20 -3.33 -4.69 -11.38
N SER A 21 -2.85 -3.92 -12.37
CA SER A 21 -1.95 -4.44 -13.39
C SER A 21 -0.53 -4.72 -12.89
N SER A 22 -0.12 -4.08 -11.79
CA SER A 22 1.22 -4.25 -11.22
C SER A 22 1.47 -5.64 -10.61
N ASN A 23 0.43 -6.42 -10.34
CA ASN A 23 0.49 -7.69 -9.59
C ASN A 23 1.19 -7.58 -8.23
N SER A 24 1.31 -6.38 -7.69
CA SER A 24 1.90 -6.17 -6.37
C SER A 24 1.05 -6.80 -5.27
N ARG A 25 1.70 -7.41 -4.29
CA ARG A 25 1.06 -7.94 -3.08
C ARG A 25 1.17 -6.99 -1.88
N ASN A 26 1.76 -5.82 -2.08
CA ASN A 26 1.82 -4.79 -1.05
C ASN A 26 0.42 -4.21 -0.84
N CYS A 27 -0.09 -4.27 0.40
CA CYS A 27 -1.43 -3.79 0.75
C CYS A 27 -1.59 -2.28 0.57
N ASP A 28 -0.51 -1.51 0.59
CA ASP A 28 -0.52 -0.06 0.40
C ASP A 28 -0.92 0.34 -1.02
N PHE A 29 -0.83 -0.57 -2.00
CA PHE A 29 -1.38 -0.39 -3.34
C PHE A 29 -2.87 -0.70 -3.44
N SER A 30 -3.52 -1.13 -2.36
CA SER A 30 -4.98 -1.22 -2.33
C SER A 30 -5.59 0.18 -2.31
N PHE A 31 -6.49 0.47 -3.24
CA PHE A 31 -7.18 1.76 -3.27
C PHE A 31 -7.95 2.04 -1.97
N ALA A 32 -8.53 1.01 -1.35
CA ALA A 32 -9.19 1.14 -0.06
C ALA A 32 -8.22 1.62 1.03
N ASN A 33 -7.00 1.04 1.07
CA ASN A 33 -5.97 1.46 2.00
C ASN A 33 -5.54 2.91 1.76
N MET A 34 -5.21 3.27 0.52
CA MET A 34 -4.85 4.65 0.17
C MET A 34 -5.91 5.66 0.60
N CYS A 35 -7.21 5.36 0.33
CA CYS A 35 -8.31 6.23 0.72
C CYS A 35 -8.52 6.32 2.23
N SER A 36 -8.36 5.22 2.97
CA SER A 36 -8.55 5.19 4.42
C SER A 36 -7.50 6.02 5.14
N TRP A 37 -6.26 5.98 4.68
CA TRP A 37 -5.14 6.67 5.31
C TRP A 37 -4.83 8.06 4.72
N ARG A 38 -5.52 8.48 3.66
CA ARG A 38 -5.21 9.74 2.98
C ARG A 38 -5.25 10.99 3.87
N PHE A 39 -6.11 10.99 4.89
CA PHE A 39 -6.22 12.12 5.82
C PHE A 39 -5.07 12.19 6.81
N LEU A 40 -4.45 11.04 7.11
CA LEU A 40 -3.30 10.99 8.02
C LEU A 40 -2.00 11.36 7.30
N TYR A 41 -1.86 10.91 6.05
CA TYR A 41 -0.62 11.03 5.30
C TYR A 41 -0.69 12.08 4.18
N ASP A 42 -1.79 12.84 4.07
CA ASP A 42 -2.01 13.80 2.97
C ASP A 42 -1.65 13.20 1.61
N SER A 43 -2.17 11.99 1.33
CA SER A 43 -1.76 11.21 0.16
C SER A 43 -2.22 11.85 -1.14
N GLU A 44 -1.32 11.95 -2.08
CA GLU A 44 -1.48 12.55 -3.39
C GLU A 44 -1.02 11.60 -4.49
N TYR A 45 -1.51 11.79 -5.70
CA TYR A 45 -1.05 11.05 -6.85
C TYR A 45 -0.91 11.93 -8.09
N ALA A 46 -0.13 11.47 -9.04
CA ALA A 46 -0.01 12.01 -10.38
C ALA A 46 0.16 10.86 -11.39
N ILE A 47 -0.26 11.09 -12.63
CA ILE A 47 0.00 10.17 -13.75
C ILE A 47 0.87 10.92 -14.76
N ILE A 48 2.04 10.37 -15.05
CA ILE A 48 3.01 10.92 -16.00
C ILE A 48 3.54 9.76 -16.86
N ASP A 49 3.53 9.93 -18.18
CA ASP A 49 4.10 8.97 -19.14
C ASP A 49 3.67 7.53 -18.83
N ASP A 50 2.36 7.30 -18.70
CA ASP A 50 1.78 6.01 -18.36
C ASP A 50 2.34 5.39 -17.05
N SER A 51 2.64 6.23 -16.07
CA SER A 51 3.09 5.82 -14.74
C SER A 51 2.30 6.52 -13.65
N LEU A 52 1.81 5.75 -12.68
CA LEU A 52 1.21 6.22 -11.44
C LEU A 52 2.31 6.55 -10.44
N LEU A 53 2.37 7.77 -9.99
CA LEU A 53 3.23 8.27 -8.92
C LEU A 53 2.38 8.56 -7.70
N ILE A 54 2.78 8.08 -6.53
CA ILE A 54 2.09 8.31 -5.26
C ILE A 54 3.08 8.97 -4.31
N ARG A 55 2.65 10.12 -3.76
CA ARG A 55 3.35 10.87 -2.72
C ARG A 55 2.52 10.92 -1.46
N PHE A 56 3.14 10.86 -0.33
CA PHE A 56 2.52 11.03 0.98
C PHE A 56 3.53 11.62 1.96
N TYR A 57 3.05 12.08 3.11
CA TYR A 57 3.91 12.76 4.08
C TYR A 57 3.99 11.92 5.36
N ILE A 58 5.22 11.66 5.79
CA ILE A 58 5.53 10.99 7.05
C ILE A 58 5.92 12.03 8.11
N GLU A 59 6.51 11.59 9.22
CA GLU A 59 6.92 12.45 10.33
C GLU A 59 7.57 13.75 9.86
N ASP A 60 7.24 14.87 10.56
CA ASP A 60 7.71 16.22 10.24
C ASP A 60 7.40 16.70 8.81
N ARG A 61 6.31 16.19 8.22
CA ARG A 61 5.89 16.48 6.85
C ARG A 61 6.96 16.18 5.78
N ARG A 62 7.79 15.23 6.05
CA ARG A 62 8.77 14.74 5.08
C ARG A 62 8.05 14.00 3.94
N PRO A 63 8.31 14.37 2.67
CA PRO A 63 7.73 13.65 1.54
C PRO A 63 8.32 12.24 1.43
N ALA A 64 7.45 11.27 1.21
CA ALA A 64 7.79 9.91 0.89
C ALA A 64 6.97 9.44 -0.31
N TYR A 65 7.47 8.47 -1.03
CA TYR A 65 6.87 8.03 -2.27
C TYR A 65 6.80 6.51 -2.32
N MET A 66 5.81 6.00 -3.01
CA MET A 66 5.80 4.60 -3.42
C MET A 66 6.61 4.42 -4.69
N ILE A 67 7.03 3.17 -4.97
CA ILE A 67 7.63 2.88 -6.26
C ILE A 67 6.62 3.18 -7.39
N PRO A 68 7.01 3.87 -8.46
CA PRO A 68 6.14 4.12 -9.60
C PRO A 68 5.58 2.84 -10.22
N LEU A 69 4.29 2.86 -10.60
CA LEU A 69 3.61 1.73 -11.25
C LEU A 69 3.17 2.13 -12.64
N GLY A 70 3.36 1.27 -13.62
CA GLY A 70 2.93 1.49 -15.01
C GLY A 70 3.99 1.06 -16.01
N ASN A 71 3.84 1.51 -17.27
CA ASN A 71 4.69 1.12 -18.39
C ASN A 71 5.77 2.16 -18.74
N GLY A 72 5.78 3.29 -18.07
CA GLY A 72 6.78 4.33 -18.28
C GLY A 72 8.17 3.94 -17.80
N SER A 73 9.18 4.74 -18.16
CA SER A 73 10.54 4.50 -17.71
C SER A 73 10.67 4.71 -16.19
N LEU A 74 10.93 3.62 -15.46
CA LEU A 74 11.11 3.70 -14.00
C LEU A 74 12.26 4.64 -13.63
N GLU A 75 13.38 4.60 -14.37
CA GLU A 75 14.51 5.51 -14.13
C GLU A 75 14.09 6.97 -14.25
N LYS A 76 13.35 7.31 -15.31
CA LYS A 76 12.84 8.67 -15.51
C LYS A 76 11.90 9.09 -14.36
N MET A 77 10.98 8.21 -13.94
CA MET A 77 10.07 8.50 -12.85
C MET A 77 10.80 8.69 -11.52
N ILE A 78 11.79 7.86 -11.22
CA ILE A 78 12.61 8.00 -10.01
C ILE A 78 13.38 9.35 -10.01
N ASN A 79 13.91 9.77 -11.14
CA ASN A 79 14.59 11.07 -11.23
C ASN A 79 13.60 12.23 -11.03
N LEU A 80 12.40 12.16 -11.57
CA LEU A 80 11.35 13.16 -11.32
C LEU A 80 10.95 13.23 -9.83
N LEU A 81 10.83 12.08 -9.15
CA LEU A 81 10.55 12.05 -7.71
C LEU A 81 11.71 12.59 -6.88
N ASP A 82 12.95 12.33 -7.28
CA ASP A 82 14.16 12.89 -6.63
C ASP A 82 14.18 14.42 -6.74
N ASP A 83 13.87 14.96 -7.93
CA ASP A 83 13.76 16.41 -8.15
C ASP A 83 12.60 17.02 -7.32
N ASP A 84 11.46 16.34 -7.22
CA ASP A 84 10.33 16.77 -6.40
C ASP A 84 10.71 16.82 -4.92
N ALA A 85 11.34 15.79 -4.39
CA ALA A 85 11.82 15.74 -3.00
C ALA A 85 12.84 16.85 -2.70
N ARG A 86 13.81 17.05 -3.60
CA ARG A 86 14.82 18.11 -3.48
C ARG A 86 14.23 19.51 -3.52
N SER A 87 13.20 19.72 -4.33
CA SER A 87 12.51 21.03 -4.39
C SER A 87 11.85 21.41 -3.06
N MET A 88 11.56 20.41 -2.22
CA MET A 88 11.04 20.57 -0.85
C MET A 88 12.14 20.53 0.23
N GLY A 89 13.43 20.47 -0.16
CA GLY A 89 14.55 20.42 0.77
C GLY A 89 14.85 19.05 1.36
N HIS A 90 14.34 17.96 0.75
CA HIS A 90 14.49 16.59 1.24
C HIS A 90 15.23 15.68 0.26
N THR A 91 15.82 14.60 0.76
CA THR A 91 16.30 13.48 -0.06
C THR A 91 15.15 12.56 -0.40
N LEU A 92 15.19 11.94 -1.59
CA LEU A 92 14.20 10.97 -2.02
C LEU A 92 14.09 9.82 -1.00
N CYS A 93 12.87 9.57 -0.53
CA CYS A 93 12.52 8.46 0.34
C CYS A 93 11.46 7.60 -0.36
N LEU A 94 11.81 6.35 -0.67
CA LEU A 94 10.87 5.36 -1.19
C LEU A 94 10.49 4.39 -0.08
N LEU A 95 9.20 4.13 0.12
CA LEU A 95 8.68 3.19 1.12
C LEU A 95 7.98 2.00 0.44
N GLY A 96 7.83 0.90 1.19
CA GLY A 96 7.15 -0.30 0.70
C GLY A 96 7.89 -1.01 -0.44
N ILE A 97 9.22 -0.91 -0.49
CA ILE A 97 10.04 -1.52 -1.53
C ILE A 97 10.15 -3.03 -1.29
N THR A 98 9.59 -3.82 -2.21
CA THR A 98 9.72 -5.28 -2.18
C THR A 98 11.11 -5.73 -2.63
N PRO A 99 11.53 -6.99 -2.34
CA PRO A 99 12.80 -7.53 -2.84
C PRO A 99 12.94 -7.44 -4.36
N GLU A 100 11.85 -7.65 -5.10
CA GLU A 100 11.82 -7.57 -6.56
C GLU A 100 12.05 -6.12 -7.02
N ALA A 101 11.36 -5.17 -6.41
CA ALA A 101 11.51 -3.74 -6.69
C ALA A 101 12.93 -3.24 -6.34
N LYS A 102 13.51 -3.71 -5.23
CA LYS A 102 14.91 -3.45 -4.88
C LYS A 102 15.84 -3.90 -6.00
N ASN A 103 15.73 -5.16 -6.45
CA ASN A 103 16.58 -5.71 -7.50
C ASN A 103 16.45 -4.90 -8.81
N GLN A 104 15.23 -4.43 -9.12
CA GLN A 104 14.99 -3.59 -10.28
C GLN A 104 15.68 -2.23 -10.14
N LEU A 105 15.54 -1.57 -8.98
CA LEU A 105 16.20 -0.28 -8.70
C LEU A 105 17.73 -0.39 -8.73
N GLU A 106 18.31 -1.44 -8.15
CA GLU A 106 19.75 -1.66 -8.17
C GLU A 106 20.29 -1.92 -9.59
N LYS A 107 19.48 -2.53 -10.47
CA LYS A 107 19.87 -2.77 -11.86
C LYS A 107 19.90 -1.48 -12.68
N ILE A 108 18.92 -0.58 -12.51
CA ILE A 108 18.80 0.65 -13.31
C ILE A 108 19.56 1.84 -12.72
N LEU A 109 19.70 1.89 -11.40
CA LEU A 109 20.36 2.98 -10.65
C LEU A 109 21.31 2.38 -9.59
N PRO A 110 22.40 1.73 -10.01
CA PRO A 110 23.29 1.02 -9.11
C PRO A 110 23.92 1.97 -8.09
N GLY A 111 23.86 1.59 -6.80
CA GLY A 111 24.46 2.35 -5.71
C GLY A 111 23.74 3.66 -5.33
N LYS A 112 22.62 4.01 -5.98
CA LYS A 112 21.87 5.25 -5.66
C LYS A 112 21.13 5.15 -4.31
N PHE A 113 20.70 3.97 -3.90
CA PHE A 113 19.86 3.79 -2.73
C PHE A 113 20.52 2.97 -1.62
N ARG A 114 20.24 3.37 -0.37
CA ARG A 114 20.44 2.53 0.80
C ARG A 114 19.12 1.90 1.18
N PHE A 115 19.05 0.56 1.22
CA PHE A 115 17.86 -0.18 1.59
C PHE A 115 17.93 -0.58 3.07
N ILE A 116 16.86 -0.27 3.82
CA ILE A 116 16.74 -0.57 5.24
C ILE A 116 15.50 -1.46 5.41
N PRO A 117 15.65 -2.74 5.77
CA PRO A 117 14.50 -3.59 6.05
C PRO A 117 13.92 -3.26 7.42
N GLU A 118 12.63 -2.97 7.48
CA GLU A 118 11.90 -2.67 8.70
C GLU A 118 10.81 -3.73 8.92
N ARG A 119 11.07 -4.65 9.86
CA ARG A 119 10.21 -5.82 10.11
C ARG A 119 8.78 -5.46 10.50
N ASP A 120 8.58 -4.35 11.18
CA ASP A 120 7.29 -3.91 11.70
C ASP A 120 6.31 -3.54 10.57
N TYR A 121 6.83 -3.21 9.39
CA TYR A 121 6.03 -2.87 8.20
C TYR A 121 5.86 -4.04 7.22
N PHE A 122 6.22 -5.28 7.61
CA PHE A 122 6.07 -6.43 6.73
C PHE A 122 4.62 -6.92 6.70
N ASP A 123 4.07 -7.09 5.52
CA ASP A 123 2.76 -7.71 5.31
C ASP A 123 2.77 -9.20 5.66
N TYR A 124 1.68 -9.66 6.27
CA TYR A 124 1.41 -11.07 6.48
C TYR A 124 0.60 -11.63 5.30
N ILE A 125 1.25 -12.47 4.50
CA ILE A 125 0.62 -13.07 3.31
C ILE A 125 0.17 -14.49 3.64
N TYR A 126 -1.12 -14.77 3.42
CA TYR A 126 -1.72 -16.10 3.61
C TYR A 126 -2.45 -16.54 2.35
N LEU A 127 -2.44 -17.84 2.08
CA LEU A 127 -3.38 -18.39 1.11
C LEU A 127 -4.81 -18.32 1.66
N ARG A 128 -5.77 -18.01 0.80
CA ARG A 128 -7.19 -18.00 1.20
C ARG A 128 -7.62 -19.32 1.81
N SER A 129 -7.23 -20.45 1.23
CA SER A 129 -7.50 -21.80 1.75
C SER A 129 -6.95 -22.01 3.15
N ASP A 130 -5.75 -21.51 3.45
CA ASP A 130 -5.14 -21.63 4.76
C ASP A 130 -5.98 -20.95 5.85
N LEU A 131 -6.49 -19.74 5.57
CA LEU A 131 -7.32 -19.00 6.51
C LEU A 131 -8.76 -19.51 6.58
N ALA A 132 -9.30 -20.07 5.48
CA ALA A 132 -10.64 -20.61 5.45
C ALA A 132 -10.75 -21.93 6.24
N TYR A 133 -9.76 -22.80 6.12
CA TYR A 133 -9.80 -24.15 6.69
C TYR A 133 -8.95 -24.32 7.95
N LEU A 134 -7.92 -23.49 8.13
CA LEU A 134 -7.00 -23.50 9.28
C LEU A 134 -6.44 -24.90 9.60
N VAL A 135 -6.08 -25.68 8.58
CA VAL A 135 -5.58 -27.06 8.73
C VAL A 135 -4.15 -27.08 9.26
N GLY A 136 -3.86 -28.03 10.15
CA GLY A 136 -2.52 -28.32 10.66
C GLY A 136 -2.16 -27.58 11.95
N LYS A 137 -1.00 -27.97 12.55
CA LYS A 137 -0.53 -27.47 13.85
C LYS A 137 -0.23 -25.96 13.83
N LYS A 138 0.29 -25.42 12.74
CA LYS A 138 0.62 -23.99 12.62
C LYS A 138 -0.58 -23.05 12.83
N TYR A 139 -1.79 -23.53 12.56
CA TYR A 139 -3.02 -22.76 12.75
C TYR A 139 -3.78 -23.08 14.05
N GLN A 140 -3.25 -23.95 14.92
CA GLN A 140 -3.86 -24.26 16.21
C GLN A 140 -4.17 -23.00 17.05
N PRO A 141 -3.25 -22.01 17.19
CA PRO A 141 -3.57 -20.79 17.93
C PRO A 141 -4.77 -20.03 17.34
N LYS A 142 -4.86 -19.94 16.00
CA LYS A 142 -5.99 -19.25 15.35
C LYS A 142 -7.33 -19.98 15.61
N ARG A 143 -7.34 -21.32 15.54
CA ARG A 143 -8.52 -22.11 15.91
C ARG A 143 -8.91 -21.90 17.39
N ASN A 144 -7.94 -21.84 18.29
CA ASN A 144 -8.19 -21.58 19.71
C ASN A 144 -8.84 -20.22 19.93
N HIS A 145 -8.39 -19.15 19.24
CA HIS A 145 -9.02 -17.84 19.32
C HIS A 145 -10.47 -17.87 18.80
N ILE A 146 -10.73 -18.56 17.69
CA ILE A 146 -12.10 -18.70 17.14
C ILE A 146 -12.98 -19.46 18.12
N ASN A 147 -12.48 -20.56 18.69
CA ASN A 147 -13.27 -21.35 19.66
C ASN A 147 -13.58 -20.54 20.92
N ARG A 148 -12.59 -19.79 21.43
CA ARG A 148 -12.79 -18.87 22.56
C ARG A 148 -13.84 -17.82 22.25
N PHE A 149 -13.76 -17.16 21.10
CA PHE A 149 -14.76 -16.19 20.66
C PHE A 149 -16.18 -16.80 20.64
N ARG A 150 -16.33 -18.01 20.10
CA ARG A 150 -17.62 -18.71 20.05
C ARG A 150 -18.17 -19.10 21.43
N GLN A 151 -17.29 -19.33 22.41
CA GLN A 151 -17.69 -19.59 23.80
C GLN A 151 -18.10 -18.32 24.53
N GLU A 152 -17.43 -17.20 24.28
CA GLU A 152 -17.71 -15.92 24.92
C GLU A 152 -18.91 -15.19 24.30
N TYR A 153 -19.18 -15.40 23.00
CA TYR A 153 -20.21 -14.73 22.22
C TYR A 153 -21.05 -15.75 21.47
N ASP A 154 -21.99 -16.39 22.15
CA ASP A 154 -22.85 -17.44 21.57
C ASP A 154 -23.94 -16.91 20.63
N ASN A 155 -24.27 -15.62 20.74
CA ASN A 155 -25.28 -14.91 19.98
C ASN A 155 -24.74 -14.03 18.85
N TYR A 156 -23.46 -14.16 18.47
CA TYR A 156 -22.89 -13.35 17.40
C TYR A 156 -23.60 -13.62 16.05
N ARG A 157 -23.72 -12.57 15.25
CA ARG A 157 -24.29 -12.65 13.92
C ARG A 157 -23.31 -12.10 12.88
N TYR A 158 -22.97 -12.92 11.90
CA TYR A 158 -22.21 -12.48 10.73
C TYR A 158 -23.20 -12.01 9.67
N THR A 159 -23.05 -10.76 9.21
CA THR A 159 -23.91 -10.15 8.20
C THR A 159 -23.05 -9.48 7.14
N PRO A 160 -23.33 -9.67 5.83
CA PRO A 160 -22.67 -8.91 4.78
C PRO A 160 -22.86 -7.40 4.99
N LEU A 161 -21.82 -6.62 4.75
CA LEU A 161 -21.91 -5.17 4.84
C LEU A 161 -22.65 -4.62 3.62
N THR A 162 -23.84 -4.04 3.87
CA THR A 162 -24.70 -3.40 2.87
C THR A 162 -24.91 -1.94 3.25
N LEU A 163 -25.40 -1.10 2.30
CA LEU A 163 -25.57 0.34 2.53
C LEU A 163 -26.46 0.68 3.72
N ASP A 164 -27.48 -0.15 3.99
CA ASP A 164 -28.43 0.02 5.11
C ASP A 164 -27.79 -0.34 6.48
N ILE A 165 -26.71 -1.12 6.49
CA ILE A 165 -26.01 -1.51 7.72
C ILE A 165 -24.88 -0.53 8.07
N ILE A 166 -24.34 0.21 7.09
CA ILE A 166 -23.23 1.16 7.33
C ILE A 166 -23.51 2.10 8.52
N PRO A 167 -24.71 2.70 8.71
CA PRO A 167 -24.96 3.56 9.85
C PRO A 167 -24.85 2.87 11.23
N GLN A 168 -24.92 1.54 11.27
CA GLN A 168 -24.76 0.76 12.51
C GLN A 168 -23.28 0.47 12.82
N CYS A 169 -22.36 0.78 11.89
CA CYS A 169 -20.91 0.58 12.06
C CYS A 169 -20.20 1.84 12.56
N LEU A 170 -20.88 2.99 12.60
CA LEU A 170 -20.39 4.29 13.03
C LEU A 170 -20.87 4.61 14.44
#